data_eae015d10069378a2c77c1fc0379626d
#
_entry.id   eae015d10069378a2c77c1fc0379626d
#
_cell.length_a   1.000
_cell.length_b   1.000
_cell.length_c   1.000
_cell.angle_alpha   90.00
_cell.angle_beta   90.00
_cell.angle_gamma   90.00
#
_symmetry.space_group_name_H-M   'P 1'
#
loop_
_entity.id
_entity.type
_entity.pdbx_description
1 polymer ?
#
loop_
_entity_poly.entity_id
_entity_poly.type
_entity_poly.pdbx_seq_one_letter_code
_entity_poly.pdbx_strand_id
1 'polypeptide(L)'
;MIRSILAAQTILLLLAASPMAAQAAPKGRAPAGPVRVSVGAFLNDIQNLDLKSHSYGVDIYLWFRWKEKGIDPAATFEFMNPYELWGHVRTRIYPEPIRLPDGSYYQVVRNQGRFSRKLKLYDYPFDEQNLTVELEDMDMTSDKLAYEADARGLIVNPSLELPGFTIGRPEFKVSEVSYATNFGDPRPPPKTAHSRVTINIPIARPAMTYGVKLLLPILSVIFCAALMFLFHPKHVDSRVGIGITALLTIVALQITLNGDLPEVAYLVLMDKIYLGAYLYVIAGLAVVVKTTWLLESKDYARAVRLDRRSLVFLTLLYLAATVILIYRSV
;
A
#
# COMPACT_ATOMS: atom_id res chain seq x y z
N MET A 1 61.98 68.05 -34.55
CA MET A 1 61.96 69.52 -34.63
C MET A 1 60.80 70.00 -33.80
N ILE A 2 61.16 70.77 -32.77
CA ILE A 2 60.41 71.86 -32.13
C ILE A 2 59.17 71.45 -31.39
N ARG A 3 59.27 71.35 -30.07
CA ARG A 3 59.16 72.33 -28.97
C ARG A 3 57.97 73.27 -29.10
N SER A 4 57.05 73.25 -28.14
CA SER A 4 56.89 74.26 -27.06
C SER A 4 55.55 74.03 -26.39
N ILE A 5 55.44 73.81 -25.11
CA ILE A 5 55.45 74.69 -23.94
C ILE A 5 54.07 75.33 -23.63
N LEU A 6 53.69 75.06 -22.39
CA LEU A 6 52.90 75.84 -21.42
C LEU A 6 51.37 75.92 -21.66
N ALA A 7 50.54 75.90 -20.68
CA ALA A 7 50.63 76.33 -19.29
C ALA A 7 49.51 75.70 -18.49
N ALA A 8 49.76 75.47 -17.22
CA ALA A 8 48.86 75.14 -16.15
C ALA A 8 47.70 76.11 -15.98
N GLN A 9 46.53 75.65 -15.77
CA GLN A 9 45.56 76.31 -14.90
C GLN A 9 44.83 75.23 -14.04
N THR A 10 45.24 75.22 -12.80
CA THR A 10 44.61 74.48 -11.71
C THR A 10 43.31 75.21 -11.35
N ILE A 11 42.14 74.67 -11.72
CA ILE A 11 40.88 75.07 -11.14
C ILE A 11 40.50 74.04 -10.08
N LEU A 12 40.65 74.51 -8.83
CA LEU A 12 40.22 73.76 -7.63
C LEU A 12 38.68 73.87 -7.52
N LEU A 13 37.99 72.87 -7.97
CA LEU A 13 36.53 72.75 -7.75
C LEU A 13 36.33 72.01 -6.44
N LEU A 14 36.05 72.69 -5.37
CA LEU A 14 35.50 72.20 -4.14
C LEU A 14 34.08 71.64 -4.40
N LEU A 15 33.94 70.33 -4.65
CA LEU A 15 32.65 69.67 -4.61
C LEU A 15 32.32 69.41 -3.13
N ALA A 16 31.36 70.16 -2.63
CA ALA A 16 30.72 69.87 -1.33
C ALA A 16 30.07 68.48 -1.39
N ALA A 17 30.69 67.50 -0.72
CA ALA A 17 30.08 66.19 -0.48
C ALA A 17 28.94 66.33 0.54
N SER A 18 27.74 66.45 0.08
CA SER A 18 26.54 66.25 0.92
C SER A 18 26.50 64.76 1.40
N PRO A 19 26.34 64.50 2.67
CA PRO A 19 26.17 63.12 3.13
C PRO A 19 24.85 62.61 2.55
N MET A 20 24.91 61.72 1.58
CA MET A 20 23.79 60.94 1.13
C MET A 20 23.30 60.09 2.32
N ALA A 21 22.21 60.53 2.94
CA ALA A 21 21.54 59.73 3.96
C ALA A 21 21.25 58.34 3.39
N ALA A 22 21.95 57.37 3.88
CA ALA A 22 21.66 55.94 3.59
C ALA A 22 20.19 55.72 4.01
N GLN A 23 19.30 55.66 3.03
CA GLN A 23 17.94 55.17 3.23
C GLN A 23 18.09 53.77 3.77
N ALA A 24 17.79 53.58 5.06
CA ALA A 24 17.67 52.28 5.66
C ALA A 24 16.70 51.46 4.80
N ALA A 25 17.20 50.36 4.24
CA ALA A 25 16.35 49.37 3.58
C ALA A 25 15.17 49.06 4.50
N PRO A 26 13.94 48.96 3.97
CA PRO A 26 12.80 48.62 4.79
C PRO A 26 13.12 47.33 5.55
N LYS A 27 13.05 47.36 6.89
CA LYS A 27 13.18 46.16 7.73
C LYS A 27 12.23 45.15 7.16
N GLY A 28 12.80 44.08 6.57
CA GLY A 28 12.04 42.96 6.06
C GLY A 28 11.06 42.52 7.14
N ARG A 29 9.81 42.53 6.80
CA ARG A 29 8.74 41.95 7.64
C ARG A 29 9.22 40.55 8.02
N ALA A 30 9.29 40.24 9.30
CA ALA A 30 9.59 38.90 9.75
C ALA A 30 8.75 37.91 8.92
N PRO A 31 9.29 36.80 8.44
CA PRO A 31 8.55 35.91 7.59
C PRO A 31 7.23 35.58 8.28
N ALA A 32 6.12 35.93 7.65
CA ALA A 32 4.82 35.49 8.10
C ALA A 32 4.89 33.96 8.08
N GLY A 33 4.50 33.29 9.20
CA GLY A 33 4.47 31.84 9.24
C GLY A 33 3.72 31.26 8.05
N PRO A 34 3.76 29.93 7.83
CA PRO A 34 3.12 29.31 6.68
C PRO A 34 1.64 29.65 6.60
N VAL A 35 1.13 29.80 5.38
CA VAL A 35 -0.30 29.94 5.14
C VAL A 35 -0.99 28.68 5.62
N ARG A 36 -1.98 28.83 6.49
CA ARG A 36 -2.75 27.71 7.01
C ARG A 36 -3.93 27.42 6.12
N VAL A 37 -4.00 26.18 5.61
CA VAL A 37 -5.06 25.69 4.75
C VAL A 37 -5.80 24.58 5.48
N SER A 38 -7.05 24.84 5.86
CA SER A 38 -7.92 23.82 6.45
C SER A 38 -8.43 22.87 5.35
N VAL A 39 -8.17 21.58 5.49
CA VAL A 39 -8.54 20.53 4.53
C VAL A 39 -9.43 19.52 5.19
N GLY A 40 -10.48 19.13 4.48
CA GLY A 40 -11.30 17.98 4.87
C GLY A 40 -11.67 17.15 3.66
N ALA A 41 -12.21 15.95 3.92
CA ALA A 41 -12.53 14.98 2.90
C ALA A 41 -13.87 14.30 3.14
N PHE A 42 -14.58 14.00 2.05
CA PHE A 42 -15.71 13.06 2.04
C PHE A 42 -15.35 11.89 1.15
N LEU A 43 -15.14 10.73 1.77
CA LEU A 43 -14.89 9.47 1.09
C LEU A 43 -16.22 8.92 0.59
N ASN A 44 -16.44 9.01 -0.72
CA ASN A 44 -17.70 8.63 -1.36
C ASN A 44 -17.74 7.16 -1.70
N ASP A 45 -16.68 6.63 -2.34
CA ASP A 45 -16.63 5.24 -2.78
C ASP A 45 -15.19 4.70 -2.87
N ILE A 46 -15.06 3.38 -2.70
CA ILE A 46 -13.83 2.61 -2.95
C ILE A 46 -14.20 1.39 -3.77
N GLN A 47 -13.48 1.16 -4.86
CA GLN A 47 -13.80 0.07 -5.78
C GLN A 47 -12.54 -0.48 -6.47
N ASN A 48 -12.71 -1.64 -7.12
CA ASN A 48 -11.68 -2.22 -7.99
C ASN A 48 -10.32 -2.39 -7.29
N LEU A 49 -10.32 -2.93 -6.07
CA LEU A 49 -9.08 -3.32 -5.41
C LEU A 49 -8.43 -4.47 -6.19
N ASP A 50 -7.31 -4.20 -6.81
CA ASP A 50 -6.50 -5.15 -7.55
C ASP A 50 -5.19 -5.44 -6.80
N LEU A 51 -5.05 -6.67 -6.34
CA LEU A 51 -3.87 -7.11 -5.60
C LEU A 51 -2.63 -7.16 -6.49
N LYS A 52 -2.78 -7.58 -7.76
CA LYS A 52 -1.66 -7.73 -8.70
C LYS A 52 -0.97 -6.41 -9.00
N SER A 53 -1.76 -5.40 -9.28
CA SER A 53 -1.24 -4.05 -9.56
C SER A 53 -1.01 -3.23 -8.30
N HIS A 54 -1.39 -3.74 -7.12
CA HIS A 54 -1.37 -3.00 -5.86
C HIS A 54 -2.15 -1.68 -5.94
N SER A 55 -3.30 -1.68 -6.62
CA SER A 55 -4.07 -0.48 -6.92
C SER A 55 -5.54 -0.62 -6.54
N TYR A 56 -6.19 0.52 -6.34
CA TYR A 56 -7.60 0.63 -5.95
C TYR A 56 -8.18 1.95 -6.46
N GLY A 57 -9.45 1.92 -6.86
CA GLY A 57 -10.20 3.11 -7.23
C GLY A 57 -10.74 3.83 -6.01
N VAL A 58 -10.68 5.17 -6.00
CA VAL A 58 -11.29 6.00 -4.96
C VAL A 58 -12.04 7.15 -5.60
N ASP A 59 -13.26 7.39 -5.11
CA ASP A 59 -14.06 8.57 -5.37
C ASP A 59 -14.14 9.40 -4.10
N ILE A 60 -13.54 10.59 -4.13
CA ILE A 60 -13.38 11.43 -2.95
C ILE A 60 -13.65 12.89 -3.27
N TYR A 61 -14.30 13.57 -2.35
CA TYR A 61 -14.41 15.02 -2.35
C TYR A 61 -13.42 15.58 -1.33
N LEU A 62 -12.64 16.57 -1.75
CA LEU A 62 -11.73 17.32 -0.90
C LEU A 62 -12.20 18.75 -0.86
N TRP A 63 -12.28 19.35 0.32
CA TRP A 63 -12.52 20.77 0.44
C TRP A 63 -11.34 21.46 1.10
N PHE A 64 -11.11 22.69 0.63
CA PHE A 64 -10.03 23.53 1.10
C PHE A 64 -10.60 24.86 1.56
N ARG A 65 -10.11 25.36 2.68
CA ARG A 65 -10.47 26.68 3.22
C ARG A 65 -9.20 27.40 3.67
N TRP A 66 -9.02 28.63 3.20
CA TRP A 66 -7.84 29.44 3.47
C TRP A 66 -8.18 30.94 3.50
N LYS A 67 -7.28 31.77 4.05
CA LYS A 67 -7.51 33.23 4.15
C LYS A 67 -6.64 34.05 3.22
N GLU A 68 -5.50 33.54 2.81
CA GLU A 68 -4.53 34.27 2.00
C GLU A 68 -5.06 34.49 0.59
N LYS A 69 -4.93 35.76 0.11
CA LYS A 69 -5.30 36.10 -1.27
C LYS A 69 -4.15 35.75 -2.22
N GLY A 70 -4.46 35.27 -3.41
CA GLY A 70 -3.47 35.01 -4.47
C GLY A 70 -2.89 33.63 -4.48
N ILE A 71 -3.39 32.71 -3.64
CA ILE A 71 -3.11 31.28 -3.72
C ILE A 71 -4.41 30.52 -3.97
N ASP A 72 -4.31 29.35 -4.59
CA ASP A 72 -5.42 28.41 -4.76
C ASP A 72 -4.95 26.98 -4.47
N PRO A 73 -4.93 26.58 -3.19
CA PRO A 73 -4.50 25.22 -2.80
C PRO A 73 -5.32 24.11 -3.43
N ALA A 74 -6.54 24.39 -3.86
CA ALA A 74 -7.40 23.44 -4.57
C ALA A 74 -6.99 23.25 -6.05
N ALA A 75 -6.15 24.13 -6.58
CA ALA A 75 -5.55 23.99 -7.91
C ALA A 75 -4.16 23.37 -7.85
N THR A 76 -3.38 23.69 -6.80
CA THR A 76 -1.97 23.31 -6.68
C THR A 76 -1.70 22.01 -5.93
N PHE A 77 -2.71 21.41 -5.26
CA PHE A 77 -2.50 20.12 -4.63
C PHE A 77 -2.27 19.02 -5.66
N GLU A 78 -1.44 18.06 -5.31
CA GLU A 78 -1.22 16.83 -6.06
C GLU A 78 -1.36 15.59 -5.18
N PHE A 79 -1.71 14.45 -5.80
CA PHE A 79 -1.69 13.18 -5.11
C PHE A 79 -0.30 12.55 -5.20
N MET A 80 0.17 12.03 -4.08
CA MET A 80 1.52 11.46 -3.96
C MET A 80 1.57 9.97 -4.29
N ASN A 81 0.41 9.31 -4.35
CA ASN A 81 0.31 7.88 -4.64
C ASN A 81 -0.71 7.53 -5.73
N PRO A 82 -0.80 8.29 -6.83
CA PRO A 82 -1.66 7.90 -7.95
C PRO A 82 -1.07 6.64 -8.62
N TYR A 83 -1.94 5.75 -9.06
CA TYR A 83 -1.54 4.62 -9.89
C TYR A 83 -1.29 5.07 -11.33
N GLU A 84 -2.20 5.90 -11.85
CA GLU A 84 -2.18 6.47 -13.20
C GLU A 84 -2.60 7.94 -13.12
N LEU A 85 -1.72 8.87 -13.45
CA LEU A 85 -2.05 10.30 -13.40
C LEU A 85 -3.16 10.67 -14.40
N TRP A 86 -3.11 10.13 -15.60
CA TRP A 86 -4.12 10.37 -16.66
C TRP A 86 -5.49 9.76 -16.35
N GLY A 87 -5.56 8.79 -15.45
CA GLY A 87 -6.81 8.15 -15.01
C GLY A 87 -7.57 8.92 -13.94
N HIS A 88 -7.01 10.02 -13.45
CA HIS A 88 -7.67 10.85 -12.44
C HIS A 88 -8.58 11.88 -13.10
N VAL A 89 -9.89 11.80 -12.84
CA VAL A 89 -10.87 12.82 -13.22
C VAL A 89 -11.07 13.76 -12.04
N ARG A 90 -10.60 15.00 -12.20
CA ARG A 90 -10.68 16.03 -11.18
C ARG A 90 -11.73 17.09 -11.60
N THR A 91 -12.74 17.31 -10.78
CA THR A 91 -13.83 18.25 -11.03
C THR A 91 -13.92 19.25 -9.90
N ARG A 92 -13.77 20.52 -10.19
CA ARG A 92 -14.03 21.63 -9.25
C ARG A 92 -15.55 21.84 -9.15
N ILE A 93 -16.07 21.98 -7.95
CA ILE A 93 -17.51 22.21 -7.75
C ILE A 93 -17.87 23.67 -8.07
N TYR A 94 -16.97 24.59 -7.75
CA TYR A 94 -17.12 25.99 -8.11
C TYR A 94 -16.08 26.34 -9.18
N PRO A 95 -16.43 27.12 -10.23
CA PRO A 95 -15.46 27.57 -11.25
C PRO A 95 -14.26 28.31 -10.62
N GLU A 96 -14.53 29.16 -9.65
CA GLU A 96 -13.56 29.91 -8.84
C GLU A 96 -13.83 29.68 -7.35
N PRO A 97 -12.82 29.80 -6.47
CA PRO A 97 -13.04 29.73 -5.04
C PRO A 97 -14.04 30.80 -4.57
N ILE A 98 -15.03 30.38 -3.81
CA ILE A 98 -16.00 31.29 -3.22
C ILE A 98 -15.46 31.95 -1.95
N ARG A 99 -15.86 33.20 -1.69
CA ARG A 99 -15.53 33.88 -0.44
C ARG A 99 -16.63 33.68 0.60
N LEU A 100 -16.26 33.14 1.76
CA LEU A 100 -17.18 32.92 2.87
C LEU A 100 -17.39 34.20 3.69
N PRO A 101 -18.46 34.26 4.51
CA PRO A 101 -18.75 35.44 5.35
C PRO A 101 -17.63 35.83 6.33
N ASP A 102 -16.81 34.87 6.77
CA ASP A 102 -15.64 35.07 7.63
C ASP A 102 -14.41 35.60 6.89
N GLY A 103 -14.57 35.86 5.57
CA GLY A 103 -13.53 36.39 4.69
C GLY A 103 -12.59 35.32 4.13
N SER A 104 -12.71 34.03 4.51
CA SER A 104 -11.92 32.95 3.96
C SER A 104 -12.40 32.55 2.55
N TYR A 105 -11.49 31.98 1.78
CA TYR A 105 -11.77 31.32 0.50
C TYR A 105 -12.13 29.85 0.72
N TYR A 106 -12.99 29.30 -0.13
CA TYR A 106 -13.45 27.94 -0.05
C TYR A 106 -13.58 27.33 -1.45
N GLN A 107 -13.09 26.10 -1.62
CA GLN A 107 -13.25 25.33 -2.85
C GLN A 107 -13.42 23.85 -2.51
N VAL A 108 -14.22 23.17 -3.31
CA VAL A 108 -14.40 21.72 -3.26
C VAL A 108 -13.97 21.11 -4.59
N VAL A 109 -13.21 20.03 -4.51
CA VAL A 109 -12.77 19.25 -5.67
C VAL A 109 -13.21 17.81 -5.48
N ARG A 110 -13.93 17.25 -6.43
CA ARG A 110 -14.16 15.82 -6.53
C ARG A 110 -13.05 15.22 -7.37
N ASN A 111 -12.45 14.13 -6.87
CA ASN A 111 -11.48 13.35 -7.60
C ASN A 111 -11.93 11.90 -7.68
N GLN A 112 -11.94 11.36 -8.89
CA GLN A 112 -12.16 9.95 -9.17
C GLN A 112 -10.92 9.43 -9.87
N GLY A 113 -10.29 8.39 -9.30
CA GLY A 113 -9.05 7.86 -9.88
C GLY A 113 -8.51 6.66 -9.13
N ARG A 114 -7.47 6.07 -9.69
CA ARG A 114 -6.80 4.92 -9.09
C ARG A 114 -5.57 5.34 -8.31
N PHE A 115 -5.46 4.80 -7.12
CA PHE A 115 -4.33 4.98 -6.22
C PHE A 115 -3.52 3.70 -6.09
N SER A 116 -2.29 3.81 -5.65
CA SER A 116 -1.38 2.67 -5.47
C SER A 116 -0.77 2.67 -4.08
N ARG A 117 -0.71 1.47 -3.49
CA ARG A 117 0.07 1.20 -2.29
C ARG A 117 0.55 -0.23 -2.31
N LYS A 118 1.81 -0.46 -1.97
CA LYS A 118 2.36 -1.83 -1.89
C LYS A 118 1.69 -2.58 -0.74
N LEU A 119 0.85 -3.56 -1.11
CA LEU A 119 0.13 -4.41 -0.16
C LEU A 119 1.05 -5.50 0.36
N LYS A 120 0.99 -5.79 1.66
CA LYS A 120 1.77 -6.84 2.31
C LYS A 120 0.91 -8.08 2.45
N LEU A 121 1.28 -9.17 1.80
CA LEU A 121 0.46 -10.38 1.68
C LEU A 121 1.02 -11.58 2.45
N TYR A 122 1.88 -11.34 3.47
CA TYR A 122 2.50 -12.41 4.26
C TYR A 122 1.49 -13.39 4.85
N ASP A 123 0.36 -12.85 5.33
CA ASP A 123 -0.69 -13.56 6.05
C ASP A 123 -1.91 -13.86 5.18
N TYR A 124 -1.81 -13.66 3.86
CA TYR A 124 -2.90 -13.95 2.93
C TYR A 124 -3.45 -15.37 3.14
N PRO A 125 -4.76 -15.56 3.34
CA PRO A 125 -5.87 -14.63 3.11
C PRO A 125 -6.39 -13.89 4.37
N PHE A 126 -5.67 -13.93 5.49
CA PHE A 126 -6.07 -13.32 6.76
C PHE A 126 -5.42 -11.94 6.96
N ASP A 127 -4.91 -11.34 5.87
CA ASP A 127 -4.19 -10.10 5.86
C ASP A 127 -5.12 -8.88 6.09
N GLU A 128 -4.60 -7.95 6.87
CA GLU A 128 -5.15 -6.59 7.00
C GLU A 128 -4.35 -5.65 6.12
N GLN A 129 -5.03 -4.77 5.40
CA GLN A 129 -4.41 -3.79 4.52
C GLN A 129 -4.84 -2.39 4.90
N ASN A 130 -4.03 -1.43 4.52
CA ASN A 130 -4.33 -0.03 4.77
C ASN A 130 -4.22 0.73 3.44
N LEU A 131 -5.35 1.06 2.84
CA LEU A 131 -5.39 1.88 1.62
C LEU A 131 -5.14 3.34 2.01
N THR A 132 -4.43 4.09 1.16
CA THR A 132 -4.12 5.49 1.45
C THR A 132 -4.46 6.40 0.30
N VAL A 133 -4.90 7.62 0.62
CA VAL A 133 -4.91 8.75 -0.30
C VAL A 133 -3.99 9.80 0.31
N GLU A 134 -2.93 10.15 -0.41
CA GLU A 134 -1.92 11.10 0.06
C GLU A 134 -1.87 12.30 -0.87
N LEU A 135 -1.88 13.51 -0.30
CA LEU A 135 -1.79 14.74 -1.08
C LEU A 135 -0.83 15.74 -0.42
N GLU A 136 -0.15 16.50 -1.26
CA GLU A 136 0.74 17.62 -0.91
C GLU A 136 0.42 18.83 -1.81
N ASP A 137 1.01 19.98 -1.50
CA ASP A 137 1.01 21.11 -2.40
C ASP A 137 2.25 21.02 -3.32
N MET A 138 2.04 21.15 -4.63
CA MET A 138 3.09 21.03 -5.64
C MET A 138 4.04 22.24 -5.63
N ASP A 139 3.52 23.44 -5.35
CA ASP A 139 4.23 24.70 -5.50
C ASP A 139 4.86 25.19 -4.19
N MET A 140 4.32 24.76 -3.03
CA MET A 140 4.65 25.35 -1.74
C MET A 140 5.17 24.31 -0.74
N THR A 141 6.34 24.58 -0.22
CA THR A 141 6.98 23.83 0.88
C THR A 141 6.31 24.16 2.22
N SER A 142 6.53 23.35 3.26
CA SER A 142 5.88 23.44 4.56
C SER A 142 6.13 24.77 5.30
N ASP A 143 7.22 25.47 4.97
CA ASP A 143 7.50 26.83 5.47
C ASP A 143 6.59 27.89 4.85
N LYS A 144 5.95 27.60 3.73
CA LYS A 144 5.03 28.53 3.03
C LYS A 144 3.57 28.13 3.15
N LEU A 145 3.25 26.82 3.13
CA LEU A 145 1.91 26.28 3.25
C LEU A 145 1.88 25.12 4.24
N ALA A 146 0.98 25.19 5.21
CA ALA A 146 0.70 24.11 6.14
C ALA A 146 -0.78 23.71 6.07
N TYR A 147 -1.03 22.44 5.78
CA TYR A 147 -2.37 21.87 5.89
C TYR A 147 -2.73 21.67 7.36
N GLU A 148 -4.02 21.86 7.66
CA GLU A 148 -4.62 21.54 8.95
C GLU A 148 -5.91 20.76 8.71
N ALA A 149 -6.21 19.81 9.60
CA ALA A 149 -7.47 19.08 9.52
C ALA A 149 -8.63 20.06 9.78
N ASP A 150 -9.64 20.04 8.91
CA ASP A 150 -10.90 20.74 9.17
C ASP A 150 -11.61 20.15 10.40
N ALA A 151 -12.53 20.89 11.00
CA ALA A 151 -13.25 20.47 12.21
C ALA A 151 -13.95 19.11 12.09
N ARG A 152 -14.40 18.76 10.88
CA ARG A 152 -14.96 17.44 10.56
C ARG A 152 -13.94 16.48 9.96
N GLY A 153 -12.78 16.97 9.54
CA GLY A 153 -11.65 16.23 8.96
C GLY A 153 -12.05 15.26 7.86
N LEU A 154 -12.58 14.11 8.24
CA LEU A 154 -13.02 13.06 7.35
C LEU A 154 -14.47 12.67 7.61
N ILE A 155 -15.26 12.68 6.54
CA ILE A 155 -16.61 12.14 6.50
C ILE A 155 -16.61 10.95 5.56
N VAL A 156 -17.29 9.89 5.93
CA VAL A 156 -17.39 8.66 5.14
C VAL A 156 -18.84 8.46 4.71
N ASN A 157 -19.06 8.10 3.46
CA ASN A 157 -20.37 7.74 2.96
C ASN A 157 -20.91 6.54 3.77
N PRO A 158 -22.08 6.66 4.42
CA PRO A 158 -22.67 5.55 5.19
C PRO A 158 -22.93 4.28 4.37
N SER A 159 -23.07 4.42 3.05
CA SER A 159 -23.29 3.30 2.11
C SER A 159 -21.98 2.78 1.49
N LEU A 160 -20.82 3.17 2.04
CA LEU A 160 -19.52 2.71 1.55
C LEU A 160 -19.35 1.23 1.82
N GLU A 161 -19.20 0.44 0.76
CA GLU A 161 -18.91 -0.98 0.81
C GLU A 161 -17.77 -1.32 -0.14
N LEU A 162 -16.91 -2.25 0.24
CA LEU A 162 -15.89 -2.82 -0.62
C LEU A 162 -16.12 -4.34 -0.70
N PRO A 163 -16.61 -4.89 -1.82
CA PRO A 163 -16.92 -6.30 -1.95
C PRO A 163 -15.71 -7.18 -1.59
N GLY A 164 -15.93 -8.13 -0.69
CA GLY A 164 -14.89 -9.04 -0.23
C GLY A 164 -14.03 -8.53 0.92
N PHE A 165 -14.28 -7.31 1.43
CA PHE A 165 -13.55 -6.73 2.55
C PHE A 165 -14.50 -6.08 3.56
N THR A 166 -14.08 -6.05 4.80
CA THR A 166 -14.64 -5.17 5.82
C THR A 166 -13.80 -3.92 5.90
N ILE A 167 -14.46 -2.75 5.93
CA ILE A 167 -13.77 -1.47 6.05
C ILE A 167 -13.74 -1.11 7.54
N GLY A 168 -12.55 -0.88 8.08
CA GLY A 168 -12.36 -0.38 9.43
C GLY A 168 -12.68 1.12 9.53
N ARG A 169 -12.25 1.77 10.59
CA ARG A 169 -12.45 3.22 10.77
C ARG A 169 -11.40 4.01 10.00
N PRO A 170 -11.75 4.75 8.96
CA PRO A 170 -10.79 5.59 8.24
C PRO A 170 -10.29 6.74 9.12
N GLU A 171 -9.04 7.14 8.89
CA GLU A 171 -8.36 8.19 9.63
C GLU A 171 -7.84 9.28 8.70
N PHE A 172 -7.92 10.53 9.16
CA PHE A 172 -7.37 11.70 8.49
C PHE A 172 -6.19 12.25 9.31
N LYS A 173 -5.02 12.26 8.70
CA LYS A 173 -3.78 12.68 9.36
C LYS A 173 -3.08 13.76 8.55
N VAL A 174 -2.60 14.79 9.22
CA VAL A 174 -1.70 15.78 8.65
C VAL A 174 -0.32 15.59 9.25
N SER A 175 0.71 15.61 8.41
CA SER A 175 2.10 15.46 8.82
C SER A 175 3.03 16.27 7.92
N GLU A 176 4.25 16.51 8.37
CA GLU A 176 5.30 17.06 7.53
C GLU A 176 6.15 15.90 6.98
N VAL A 177 6.44 15.93 5.69
CA VAL A 177 7.29 14.97 5.00
C VAL A 177 8.50 15.68 4.43
N SER A 178 9.70 15.22 4.80
CA SER A 178 10.95 15.79 4.32
C SER A 178 11.56 14.91 3.25
N TYR A 179 11.95 15.52 2.13
CA TYR A 179 12.68 14.89 1.05
C TYR A 179 14.17 15.23 1.17
N ALA A 180 15.03 14.21 1.01
CA ALA A 180 16.48 14.37 1.01
C ALA A 180 17.00 14.97 -0.33
N THR A 181 16.16 15.66 -1.05
CA THR A 181 16.44 16.27 -2.34
C THR A 181 15.68 17.59 -2.48
N ASN A 182 16.21 18.48 -3.31
CA ASN A 182 15.52 19.67 -3.79
C ASN A 182 15.12 19.55 -5.26
N PHE A 183 15.04 18.32 -5.76
CA PHE A 183 14.66 18.00 -7.15
C PHE A 183 15.53 18.68 -8.21
N GLY A 184 16.82 18.96 -7.89
CA GLY A 184 17.78 19.58 -8.79
C GLY A 184 17.72 21.10 -8.84
N ASP A 185 16.92 21.76 -8.02
CA ASP A 185 16.93 23.22 -7.88
C ASP A 185 18.30 23.66 -7.28
N PRO A 186 19.10 24.49 -7.99
CA PRO A 186 20.40 24.93 -7.49
C PRO A 186 20.31 25.88 -6.28
N ARG A 187 19.12 26.38 -5.98
CA ARG A 187 18.88 27.27 -4.83
C ARG A 187 18.83 26.48 -3.53
N PRO A 188 19.41 26.97 -2.43
CA PRO A 188 19.24 26.32 -1.13
C PRO A 188 17.79 26.47 -0.63
N PRO A 189 17.34 25.55 0.25
CA PRO A 189 18.05 24.45 0.89
C PRO A 189 18.12 23.18 0.04
N PRO A 190 19.11 22.29 0.27
CA PRO A 190 19.23 21.03 -0.48
C PRO A 190 18.16 19.97 -0.10
N LYS A 191 17.29 20.29 0.82
CA LYS A 191 16.18 19.45 1.29
C LYS A 191 14.90 20.27 1.24
N THR A 192 13.82 19.62 0.89
CA THR A 192 12.48 20.22 0.91
C THR A 192 11.59 19.46 1.89
N ALA A 193 10.70 20.20 2.55
CA ALA A 193 9.66 19.62 3.39
C ALA A 193 8.30 20.10 2.92
N HIS A 194 7.33 19.22 2.86
CA HIS A 194 5.96 19.52 2.44
C HIS A 194 4.96 19.10 3.50
N SER A 195 3.90 19.86 3.61
CA SER A 195 2.77 19.48 4.45
C SER A 195 1.93 18.44 3.70
N ARG A 196 1.75 17.26 4.30
CA ARG A 196 1.04 16.13 3.70
C ARG A 196 -0.24 15.82 4.46
N VAL A 197 -1.33 15.67 3.72
CA VAL A 197 -2.54 15.02 4.21
C VAL A 197 -2.50 13.56 3.80
N THR A 198 -2.76 12.67 4.74
CA THR A 198 -2.88 11.22 4.51
C THR A 198 -4.24 10.76 5.04
N ILE A 199 -5.04 10.18 4.17
CA ILE A 199 -6.28 9.50 4.52
C ILE A 199 -5.98 8.02 4.53
N ASN A 200 -6.04 7.38 5.70
CA ASN A 200 -5.83 5.95 5.88
C ASN A 200 -7.18 5.24 5.93
N ILE A 201 -7.32 4.17 5.18
CA ILE A 201 -8.55 3.39 5.07
C ILE A 201 -8.16 1.94 5.36
N PRO A 202 -8.30 1.48 6.62
CA PRO A 202 -8.01 0.10 6.98
C PRO A 202 -9.08 -0.82 6.41
N ILE A 203 -8.65 -1.90 5.79
CA ILE A 203 -9.52 -2.95 5.26
C ILE A 203 -9.01 -4.31 5.72
N ALA A 204 -9.93 -5.24 5.98
CA ALA A 204 -9.61 -6.61 6.35
C ALA A 204 -10.49 -7.60 5.57
N ARG A 205 -9.96 -8.79 5.33
CA ARG A 205 -10.77 -9.87 4.74
C ARG A 205 -11.61 -10.55 5.82
N PRO A 206 -12.87 -10.94 5.52
CA PRO A 206 -13.65 -11.79 6.41
C PRO A 206 -12.98 -13.16 6.55
N ALA A 207 -12.23 -13.36 7.64
CA ALA A 207 -11.36 -14.52 7.85
C ALA A 207 -12.08 -15.86 7.68
N MET A 208 -13.29 -15.99 8.21
CA MET A 208 -14.08 -17.23 8.11
C MET A 208 -14.42 -17.57 6.66
N THR A 209 -14.91 -16.60 5.88
CA THR A 209 -15.33 -16.83 4.49
C THR A 209 -14.14 -17.20 3.60
N TYR A 210 -13.06 -16.44 3.69
CA TYR A 210 -11.86 -16.69 2.89
C TYR A 210 -11.12 -17.94 3.35
N GLY A 211 -11.05 -18.18 4.67
CA GLY A 211 -10.49 -19.40 5.24
C GLY A 211 -11.18 -20.64 4.69
N VAL A 212 -12.51 -20.71 4.75
CA VAL A 212 -13.26 -21.86 4.22
C VAL A 212 -13.05 -22.00 2.72
N LYS A 213 -13.17 -20.93 1.94
CA LYS A 213 -13.02 -21.00 0.46
C LYS A 213 -11.66 -21.51 0.01
N LEU A 214 -10.59 -21.17 0.70
CA LEU A 214 -9.22 -21.51 0.29
C LEU A 214 -8.70 -22.77 0.97
N LEU A 215 -9.07 -23.04 2.23
CA LEU A 215 -8.59 -24.22 2.95
C LEU A 215 -9.40 -25.47 2.64
N LEU A 216 -10.70 -25.36 2.39
CA LEU A 216 -11.55 -26.52 2.12
C LEU A 216 -11.08 -27.37 0.93
N PRO A 217 -10.73 -26.78 -0.23
CA PRO A 217 -10.23 -27.56 -1.37
C PRO A 217 -8.96 -28.35 -1.04
N ILE A 218 -7.96 -27.70 -0.42
CA ILE A 218 -6.70 -28.37 -0.09
C ILE A 218 -6.89 -29.45 1.00
N LEU A 219 -7.71 -29.20 2.03
CA LEU A 219 -8.03 -30.19 3.05
C LEU A 219 -8.75 -31.39 2.44
N SER A 220 -9.64 -31.18 1.48
CA SER A 220 -10.33 -32.25 0.75
C SER A 220 -9.34 -33.12 -0.04
N VAL A 221 -8.35 -32.51 -0.69
CA VAL A 221 -7.28 -33.24 -1.39
C VAL A 221 -6.44 -34.05 -0.41
N ILE A 222 -6.06 -33.48 0.75
CA ILE A 222 -5.32 -34.21 1.80
C ILE A 222 -6.14 -35.38 2.33
N PHE A 223 -7.44 -35.19 2.55
CA PHE A 223 -8.33 -36.26 2.96
C PHE A 223 -8.42 -37.38 1.90
N CYS A 224 -8.55 -37.03 0.61
CA CYS A 224 -8.51 -38.02 -0.47
C CYS A 224 -7.15 -38.74 -0.53
N ALA A 225 -6.04 -38.00 -0.38
CA ALA A 225 -4.70 -38.59 -0.34
C ALA A 225 -4.54 -39.55 0.83
N ALA A 226 -5.16 -39.28 1.99
CA ALA A 226 -5.13 -40.17 3.14
C ALA A 226 -5.71 -41.58 2.84
N LEU A 227 -6.62 -41.67 1.85
CA LEU A 227 -7.19 -42.97 1.44
C LEU A 227 -6.10 -43.96 0.97
N MET A 228 -4.94 -43.48 0.45
CA MET A 228 -3.85 -44.36 0.04
C MET A 228 -3.38 -45.31 1.17
N PHE A 229 -3.51 -44.91 2.44
CA PHE A 229 -3.15 -45.71 3.60
C PHE A 229 -4.24 -46.71 4.02
N LEU A 230 -5.48 -46.50 3.57
CA LEU A 230 -6.63 -47.35 3.88
C LEU A 230 -6.78 -48.51 2.88
N PHE A 231 -6.31 -48.29 1.64
CA PHE A 231 -6.28 -49.37 0.67
C PHE A 231 -5.31 -50.48 1.10
N HIS A 232 -5.72 -51.72 0.84
CA HIS A 232 -4.87 -52.88 1.16
C HIS A 232 -3.49 -52.72 0.48
N PRO A 233 -2.38 -52.99 1.21
CA PRO A 233 -1.02 -52.77 0.69
C PRO A 233 -0.69 -53.45 -0.63
N LYS A 234 -1.39 -54.53 -1.01
CA LYS A 234 -1.21 -55.22 -2.31
C LYS A 234 -1.68 -54.39 -3.54
N HIS A 235 -2.55 -53.41 -3.34
CA HIS A 235 -3.05 -52.55 -4.44
C HIS A 235 -2.15 -51.36 -4.65
N VAL A 236 -0.89 -51.60 -4.99
CA VAL A 236 0.15 -50.56 -5.13
C VAL A 236 -0.25 -49.52 -6.18
N ASP A 237 -0.71 -49.98 -7.34
CA ASP A 237 -1.07 -49.07 -8.45
C ASP A 237 -2.18 -48.08 -8.07
N SER A 238 -3.21 -48.58 -7.35
CA SER A 238 -4.29 -47.72 -6.87
C SER A 238 -3.79 -46.70 -5.84
N ARG A 239 -2.92 -47.09 -4.94
CA ARG A 239 -2.35 -46.24 -3.88
C ARG A 239 -1.44 -45.17 -4.47
N VAL A 240 -0.57 -45.53 -5.41
CA VAL A 240 0.31 -44.62 -6.13
C VAL A 240 -0.53 -43.67 -7.00
N GLY A 241 -1.56 -44.17 -7.69
CA GLY A 241 -2.48 -43.38 -8.48
C GLY A 241 -3.18 -42.27 -7.66
N ILE A 242 -3.67 -42.60 -6.46
CA ILE A 242 -4.25 -41.64 -5.52
C ILE A 242 -3.22 -40.54 -5.17
N GLY A 243 -2.00 -40.94 -4.80
CA GLY A 243 -0.95 -39.99 -4.42
C GLY A 243 -0.56 -39.05 -5.55
N ILE A 244 -0.34 -39.58 -6.77
CA ILE A 244 0.00 -38.77 -7.94
C ILE A 244 -1.15 -37.80 -8.30
N THR A 245 -2.39 -38.29 -8.30
CA THR A 245 -3.57 -37.47 -8.59
C THR A 245 -3.71 -36.34 -7.55
N ALA A 246 -3.52 -36.65 -6.27
CA ALA A 246 -3.52 -35.63 -5.22
C ALA A 246 -2.44 -34.57 -5.45
N LEU A 247 -1.23 -34.99 -5.83
CA LEU A 247 -0.10 -34.09 -6.10
C LEU A 247 -0.42 -33.14 -7.26
N LEU A 248 -0.95 -33.67 -8.36
CA LEU A 248 -1.37 -32.87 -9.52
C LEU A 248 -2.47 -31.88 -9.15
N THR A 249 -3.43 -32.31 -8.33
CA THR A 249 -4.53 -31.42 -7.88
C THR A 249 -3.99 -30.30 -6.99
N ILE A 250 -3.04 -30.58 -6.09
CA ILE A 250 -2.40 -29.54 -5.27
C ILE A 250 -1.68 -28.52 -6.15
N VAL A 251 -0.94 -28.97 -7.19
CA VAL A 251 -0.28 -28.09 -8.15
C VAL A 251 -1.30 -27.19 -8.87
N ALA A 252 -2.40 -27.77 -9.34
CA ALA A 252 -3.45 -27.00 -10.03
C ALA A 252 -4.09 -25.93 -9.13
N LEU A 253 -4.40 -26.28 -7.88
CA LEU A 253 -4.94 -25.35 -6.88
C LEU A 253 -3.95 -24.22 -6.59
N GLN A 254 -2.66 -24.51 -6.45
CA GLN A 254 -1.62 -23.50 -6.20
C GLN A 254 -1.45 -22.57 -7.40
N ILE A 255 -1.45 -23.08 -8.64
CA ILE A 255 -1.37 -22.24 -9.84
C ILE A 255 -2.56 -21.29 -9.91
N THR A 256 -3.78 -21.78 -9.61
CA THR A 256 -4.98 -20.95 -9.59
C THR A 256 -4.86 -19.83 -8.56
N LEU A 257 -4.40 -20.15 -7.35
CA LEU A 257 -4.20 -19.16 -6.29
C LEU A 257 -3.17 -18.09 -6.70
N ASN A 258 -2.01 -18.52 -7.21
CA ASN A 258 -0.94 -17.61 -7.64
C ASN A 258 -1.39 -16.74 -8.82
N GLY A 259 -2.36 -17.20 -9.59
CA GLY A 259 -3.00 -16.44 -10.65
C GLY A 259 -3.65 -15.15 -10.15
N ASP A 260 -4.11 -15.07 -8.91
CA ASP A 260 -4.81 -13.92 -8.32
C ASP A 260 -3.90 -13.01 -7.48
N LEU A 261 -2.66 -13.46 -7.19
CA LEU A 261 -1.70 -12.72 -6.36
C LEU A 261 -0.62 -12.03 -7.20
N PRO A 262 -0.04 -10.92 -6.73
CA PRO A 262 1.15 -10.34 -7.34
C PRO A 262 2.36 -11.24 -7.14
N GLU A 263 3.36 -11.08 -7.99
CA GLU A 263 4.67 -11.69 -7.78
C GLU A 263 5.37 -11.03 -6.58
N VAL A 264 5.61 -11.80 -5.55
CA VAL A 264 6.28 -11.35 -4.32
C VAL A 264 7.52 -12.20 -4.03
N ALA A 265 8.56 -11.58 -3.48
CA ALA A 265 9.82 -12.25 -3.18
C ALA A 265 9.81 -13.03 -1.84
N TYR A 266 8.64 -13.37 -1.34
CA TYR A 266 8.48 -14.10 -0.06
C TYR A 266 7.32 -15.09 -0.13
N LEU A 267 7.35 -16.10 0.73
CA LEU A 267 6.26 -17.07 0.84
C LEU A 267 5.10 -16.49 1.63
N VAL A 268 3.92 -16.47 1.03
CA VAL A 268 2.67 -16.16 1.72
C VAL A 268 2.22 -17.34 2.60
N LEU A 269 1.28 -17.12 3.50
CA LEU A 269 0.76 -18.19 4.38
C LEU A 269 0.28 -19.40 3.57
N MET A 270 -0.47 -19.17 2.51
CA MET A 270 -0.99 -20.25 1.65
C MET A 270 0.12 -21.07 1.00
N ASP A 271 1.24 -20.46 0.57
CA ASP A 271 2.37 -21.20 0.01
C ASP A 271 2.95 -22.19 1.03
N LYS A 272 3.04 -21.80 2.30
CA LYS A 272 3.52 -22.66 3.39
C LYS A 272 2.57 -23.84 3.62
N ILE A 273 1.26 -23.60 3.51
CA ILE A 273 0.24 -24.66 3.64
C ILE A 273 0.32 -25.64 2.46
N TYR A 274 0.49 -25.13 1.21
CA TYR A 274 0.70 -25.96 0.03
C TYR A 274 2.00 -26.77 0.11
N LEU A 275 3.09 -26.16 0.59
CA LEU A 275 4.34 -26.86 0.82
C LEU A 275 4.17 -28.03 1.81
N GLY A 276 3.43 -27.81 2.90
CA GLY A 276 3.05 -28.88 3.84
C GLY A 276 2.25 -29.99 3.17
N ALA A 277 1.33 -29.66 2.27
CA ALA A 277 0.53 -30.61 1.52
C ALA A 277 1.38 -31.45 0.56
N TYR A 278 2.34 -30.87 -0.15
CA TYR A 278 3.31 -31.60 -0.95
C TYR A 278 4.11 -32.58 -0.12
N LEU A 279 4.65 -32.13 1.01
CA LEU A 279 5.42 -32.99 1.91
C LEU A 279 4.58 -34.14 2.46
N TYR A 280 3.30 -33.91 2.78
CA TYR A 280 2.37 -34.93 3.19
C TYR A 280 2.22 -36.04 2.13
N VAL A 281 1.94 -35.68 0.87
CA VAL A 281 1.73 -36.63 -0.22
C VAL A 281 3.03 -37.40 -0.55
N ILE A 282 4.17 -36.67 -0.63
CA ILE A 282 5.48 -37.29 -0.91
C ILE A 282 5.85 -38.29 0.19
N ALA A 283 5.68 -37.93 1.47
CA ALA A 283 5.91 -38.82 2.59
C ALA A 283 4.97 -40.03 2.54
N GLY A 284 3.70 -39.83 2.17
CA GLY A 284 2.73 -40.88 1.96
C GLY A 284 3.16 -41.89 0.89
N LEU A 285 3.60 -41.41 -0.28
CA LEU A 285 4.12 -42.24 -1.36
C LEU A 285 5.38 -43.01 -0.93
N ALA A 286 6.27 -42.41 -0.14
CA ALA A 286 7.43 -43.10 0.42
C ALA A 286 7.01 -44.23 1.36
N VAL A 287 5.95 -44.04 2.16
CA VAL A 287 5.38 -45.13 2.99
C VAL A 287 4.77 -46.23 2.11
N VAL A 288 4.09 -45.89 1.00
CA VAL A 288 3.56 -46.87 0.06
C VAL A 288 4.69 -47.77 -0.48
N VAL A 289 5.79 -47.15 -0.92
CA VAL A 289 6.99 -47.93 -1.38
C VAL A 289 7.53 -48.80 -0.28
N LYS A 290 7.67 -48.31 0.94
CA LYS A 290 8.16 -49.09 2.09
C LYS A 290 7.27 -50.25 2.43
N THR A 291 5.95 -50.08 2.40
CA THR A 291 4.97 -51.14 2.69
C THR A 291 4.94 -52.20 1.59
N THR A 292 5.24 -51.84 0.34
CA THR A 292 5.41 -52.81 -0.76
C THR A 292 6.59 -53.74 -0.51
N TRP A 293 7.74 -53.19 -0.11
CA TRP A 293 8.92 -54.03 0.24
C TRP A 293 8.66 -54.97 1.44
N LEU A 294 7.88 -54.49 2.44
CA LEU A 294 7.48 -55.34 3.57
C LEU A 294 6.57 -56.51 3.14
N LEU A 295 5.71 -56.27 2.14
CA LEU A 295 4.88 -57.33 1.56
C LEU A 295 5.71 -58.39 0.83
N GLU A 296 6.68 -57.98 0.03
CA GLU A 296 7.61 -58.89 -0.65
C GLU A 296 8.38 -59.74 0.36
N SER A 297 8.71 -59.15 1.52
CA SER A 297 9.35 -59.84 2.66
C SER A 297 8.35 -60.67 3.49
N LYS A 298 7.09 -60.84 3.06
CA LYS A 298 6.01 -61.56 3.73
C LYS A 298 5.62 -61.01 5.11
N ASP A 299 6.00 -59.79 5.46
CA ASP A 299 5.69 -59.16 6.75
C ASP A 299 4.45 -58.24 6.64
N TYR A 300 3.32 -58.86 6.35
CA TYR A 300 2.04 -58.19 6.17
C TYR A 300 1.62 -57.39 7.43
N ALA A 301 1.82 -57.94 8.61
CA ALA A 301 1.40 -57.30 9.86
C ALA A 301 2.17 -56.01 10.13
N ARG A 302 3.44 -55.91 9.72
CA ARG A 302 4.22 -54.66 9.80
C ARG A 302 3.76 -53.65 8.76
N ALA A 303 3.48 -54.10 7.53
CA ALA A 303 3.00 -53.21 6.46
C ALA A 303 1.73 -52.48 6.90
N VAL A 304 0.70 -53.18 7.35
CA VAL A 304 -0.56 -52.61 7.83
C VAL A 304 -0.38 -51.70 9.04
N ARG A 305 0.49 -52.10 9.99
CA ARG A 305 0.79 -51.24 11.16
C ARG A 305 1.48 -49.93 10.74
N LEU A 306 2.38 -49.99 9.77
CA LEU A 306 3.07 -48.82 9.25
C LEU A 306 2.07 -47.87 8.57
N ASP A 307 1.18 -48.39 7.72
CA ASP A 307 0.14 -47.57 7.06
C ASP A 307 -0.73 -46.84 8.09
N ARG A 308 -1.28 -47.55 9.09
CA ARG A 308 -2.13 -46.94 10.11
C ARG A 308 -1.39 -45.90 10.96
N ARG A 309 -0.15 -46.16 11.34
CA ARG A 309 0.67 -45.19 12.09
C ARG A 309 1.00 -43.98 11.25
N SER A 310 1.34 -44.18 9.98
CA SER A 310 1.65 -43.09 9.06
C SER A 310 0.43 -42.22 8.73
N LEU A 311 -0.74 -42.85 8.54
CA LEU A 311 -2.00 -42.14 8.37
C LEU A 311 -2.24 -41.15 9.54
N VAL A 312 -2.21 -41.68 10.76
CA VAL A 312 -2.49 -40.87 11.96
C VAL A 312 -1.40 -39.80 12.14
N PHE A 313 -0.14 -40.21 12.09
CA PHE A 313 0.99 -39.28 12.33
C PHE A 313 1.08 -38.16 11.30
N LEU A 314 1.08 -38.48 10.00
CA LEU A 314 1.22 -37.49 8.93
C LEU A 314 0.01 -36.55 8.88
N THR A 315 -1.21 -37.09 9.03
CA THR A 315 -2.43 -36.28 9.03
C THR A 315 -2.45 -35.33 10.23
N LEU A 316 -2.16 -35.83 11.44
CA LEU A 316 -2.12 -34.94 12.62
C LEU A 316 -0.99 -33.90 12.51
N LEU A 317 0.18 -34.31 12.00
CA LEU A 317 1.29 -33.37 11.78
C LEU A 317 0.93 -32.27 10.82
N TYR A 318 0.31 -32.60 9.68
CA TYR A 318 -0.14 -31.62 8.69
C TYR A 318 -1.21 -30.66 9.26
N LEU A 319 -2.22 -31.21 9.92
CA LEU A 319 -3.28 -30.41 10.53
C LEU A 319 -2.73 -29.51 11.65
N ALA A 320 -1.89 -30.02 12.52
CA ALA A 320 -1.25 -29.24 13.58
C ALA A 320 -0.38 -28.11 13.01
N ALA A 321 0.44 -28.42 11.99
CA ALA A 321 1.25 -27.41 11.31
C ALA A 321 0.38 -26.32 10.66
N THR A 322 -0.70 -26.71 9.98
CA THR A 322 -1.64 -25.78 9.36
C THR A 322 -2.32 -24.87 10.40
N VAL A 323 -2.79 -25.45 11.51
CA VAL A 323 -3.41 -24.69 12.61
C VAL A 323 -2.40 -23.70 13.24
N ILE A 324 -1.15 -24.15 13.48
CA ILE A 324 -0.10 -23.27 14.03
C ILE A 324 0.20 -22.11 13.06
N LEU A 325 0.29 -22.39 11.75
CA LEU A 325 0.54 -21.36 10.75
C LEU A 325 -0.59 -20.32 10.73
N ILE A 326 -1.85 -20.77 10.74
CA ILE A 326 -3.03 -19.88 10.77
C ILE A 326 -3.05 -19.07 12.07
N TYR A 327 -2.83 -19.71 13.22
CA TYR A 327 -2.85 -19.02 14.52
C TYR A 327 -1.82 -17.90 14.64
N ARG A 328 -0.70 -18.00 13.91
CA ARG A 328 0.34 -16.95 13.87
C ARG A 328 0.01 -15.80 12.92
N SER A 329 -0.94 -16.00 12.03
CA SER A 329 -1.31 -15.05 10.98
C SER A 329 -2.63 -14.33 11.26
N VAL A 330 -3.38 -14.77 12.27
CA VAL A 330 -4.59 -14.14 12.81
C VAL A 330 -4.29 -13.52 14.17
#